data_16a632e1b34ba872235c83b39bbda591
#
_entry.id   16a632e1b34ba872235c83b39bbda591
#
_cell.length_a   1.000
_cell.length_b   1.000
_cell.length_c   1.000
_cell.angle_alpha   90.00
_cell.angle_beta   90.00
_cell.angle_gamma   90.00
#
_symmetry.space_group_name_H-M   'P 1'
#
loop_
_entity.id
_entity.type
_entity.pdbx_description
1 polymer ?
#
loop_
_entity_poly.entity_id
_entity_poly.type
_entity_poly.pdbx_seq_one_letter_code
_entity_poly.pdbx_strand_id
1 'polypeptide(L)'
;MRRLTKWLTAIVVCAGMALPASPAQAKAPSPNGRIAFSRGSRDDNTVTYTANPDGTHIRRLFPGFSGGPRWSPDGSQVSVFAACTDGEENCAATIVDPDTGAFRQFKFPDPTLETPCGGGWSPDGTRILCEGFGVTDPSRNGIYTIRVADGRGLRRITSNPGGEDIPGDYSPDGKRLVFNRINPSRPAKANVALFVVNVDRTGLRRITPWGLPFFEDAGRWSPDGTTILFGGKGSLYVVHPDGSGLAKIPLATRGFRRAFGPDWSPDGRKIVFGLFTRTKPGTEREGIYTANADGSDVQRVTNSPTFDVTPDWGPHPLAS
;
A
#
# COMPACT_ATOMS: atom_id res chain seq x y z
N MET A 1 -5.31 69.06 53.05
CA MET A 1 -5.55 67.60 53.30
C MET A 1 -6.19 67.01 52.07
N ARG A 2 -5.40 66.34 51.24
CA ARG A 2 -5.92 65.62 50.05
C ARG A 2 -5.74 64.10 50.32
N ARG A 3 -6.84 63.35 50.36
CA ARG A 3 -6.85 61.89 50.50
C ARG A 3 -6.60 61.26 49.13
N LEU A 4 -5.56 60.46 49.01
CA LEU A 4 -5.26 59.60 47.86
C LEU A 4 -6.04 58.29 48.02
N THR A 5 -6.95 58.00 47.13
CA THR A 5 -7.67 56.72 47.00
C THR A 5 -6.84 55.81 46.10
N LYS A 6 -6.34 54.71 46.67
CA LYS A 6 -5.64 53.65 45.92
C LYS A 6 -6.68 52.68 45.28
N TRP A 7 -6.65 52.54 43.95
CA TRP A 7 -7.39 51.51 43.23
C TRP A 7 -6.51 50.27 43.17
N LEU A 8 -6.96 49.15 43.78
CA LEU A 8 -6.38 47.81 43.57
C LEU A 8 -7.05 47.21 42.33
N THR A 9 -6.26 46.99 41.27
CA THR A 9 -6.68 46.22 40.09
C THR A 9 -6.42 44.76 40.36
N ALA A 10 -7.47 43.97 40.52
CA ALA A 10 -7.37 42.52 40.60
C ALA A 10 -7.16 41.95 39.21
N ILE A 11 -6.00 41.33 38.97
CA ILE A 11 -5.72 40.56 37.77
C ILE A 11 -6.31 39.16 37.97
N VAL A 12 -7.39 38.83 37.29
CA VAL A 12 -7.93 37.48 37.21
C VAL A 12 -7.11 36.71 36.17
N VAL A 13 -6.24 35.82 36.64
CA VAL A 13 -5.52 34.85 35.77
C VAL A 13 -6.50 33.72 35.51
N CYS A 14 -7.10 33.71 34.32
CA CYS A 14 -7.80 32.54 33.81
C CYS A 14 -6.77 31.45 33.41
N ALA A 15 -6.53 30.50 34.29
CA ALA A 15 -5.83 29.28 33.93
C ALA A 15 -6.73 28.47 32.98
N GLY A 16 -6.42 28.53 31.67
CA GLY A 16 -7.04 27.68 30.67
C GLY A 16 -6.60 26.23 30.89
N MET A 17 -7.47 25.42 31.47
CA MET A 17 -7.29 23.96 31.46
C MET A 17 -7.44 23.47 30.00
N ALA A 18 -6.32 23.13 29.39
CA ALA A 18 -6.33 22.37 28.16
C ALA A 18 -6.95 20.99 28.45
N LEU A 19 -8.12 20.72 27.90
CA LEU A 19 -8.71 19.40 27.93
C LEU A 19 -7.76 18.45 27.19
N PRO A 20 -7.44 17.25 27.72
CA PRO A 20 -6.68 16.28 26.99
C PRO A 20 -7.44 15.93 25.71
N ALA A 21 -6.75 16.01 24.55
CA ALA A 21 -7.30 15.56 23.29
C ALA A 21 -7.77 14.11 23.46
N SER A 22 -9.03 13.84 23.21
CA SER A 22 -9.55 12.47 23.16
C SER A 22 -8.68 11.64 22.24
N PRO A 23 -8.26 10.41 22.60
CA PRO A 23 -7.58 9.54 21.68
C PRO A 23 -8.47 9.39 20.43
N ALA A 24 -7.86 9.55 19.26
CA ALA A 24 -8.56 9.35 18.00
C ALA A 24 -9.22 7.97 18.06
N GLN A 25 -10.54 7.95 18.00
CA GLN A 25 -11.33 6.72 18.09
C GLN A 25 -10.97 5.88 16.87
N ALA A 26 -10.38 4.72 17.09
CA ALA A 26 -10.05 3.80 15.99
C ALA A 26 -11.34 3.55 15.21
N LYS A 27 -11.30 3.82 13.89
CA LYS A 27 -12.44 3.54 13.00
C LYS A 27 -12.81 2.06 13.16
N ALA A 28 -14.09 1.75 13.34
CA ALA A 28 -14.56 0.38 13.39
C ALA A 28 -14.05 -0.38 12.15
N PRO A 29 -13.57 -1.63 12.30
CA PRO A 29 -13.09 -2.40 11.16
C PRO A 29 -14.14 -2.45 10.05
N SER A 30 -13.73 -2.16 8.82
CA SER A 30 -14.62 -2.30 7.66
C SER A 30 -14.91 -3.78 7.41
N PRO A 31 -16.07 -4.14 6.84
CA PRO A 31 -16.35 -5.52 6.49
C PRO A 31 -15.35 -6.02 5.43
N ASN A 32 -15.01 -7.31 5.49
CA ASN A 32 -14.18 -7.93 4.46
C ASN A 32 -14.99 -8.05 3.17
N GLY A 33 -14.51 -7.38 2.14
CA GLY A 33 -15.12 -7.36 0.84
C GLY A 33 -14.32 -8.13 -0.20
N ARG A 34 -14.29 -7.61 -1.44
CA ARG A 34 -13.67 -8.26 -2.60
C ARG A 34 -12.15 -8.10 -2.59
N ILE A 35 -11.48 -9.09 -3.20
CA ILE A 35 -10.05 -9.08 -3.47
C ILE A 35 -9.86 -8.63 -4.92
N ALA A 36 -9.04 -7.61 -5.15
CA ALA A 36 -8.52 -7.24 -6.46
C ALA A 36 -7.15 -7.89 -6.67
N PHE A 37 -6.81 -8.29 -7.90
CA PHE A 37 -5.54 -8.94 -8.21
C PHE A 37 -5.19 -8.80 -9.70
N SER A 38 -3.92 -8.95 -10.02
CA SER A 38 -3.43 -9.00 -11.39
C SER A 38 -3.36 -10.44 -11.87
N ARG A 39 -3.92 -10.71 -13.06
CA ARG A 39 -3.82 -11.99 -13.77
C ARG A 39 -3.02 -11.80 -15.04
N GLY A 40 -1.97 -12.57 -15.21
CA GLY A 40 -1.10 -12.47 -16.37
C GLY A 40 -1.17 -13.65 -17.32
N SER A 41 -0.74 -13.43 -18.55
CA SER A 41 -0.33 -14.45 -19.49
C SER A 41 1.19 -14.63 -19.44
N ARG A 42 1.70 -15.70 -20.07
CA ARG A 42 3.15 -15.95 -20.13
C ARG A 42 3.93 -14.88 -20.92
N ASP A 43 3.23 -13.96 -21.56
CA ASP A 43 3.79 -12.90 -22.42
C ASP A 43 3.83 -11.53 -21.71
N ASP A 44 3.99 -11.51 -20.39
CA ASP A 44 4.12 -10.32 -19.52
C ASP A 44 2.95 -9.33 -19.52
N ASN A 45 1.84 -9.66 -20.17
CA ASN A 45 0.64 -8.84 -20.14
C ASN A 45 -0.25 -9.22 -18.96
N THR A 46 -0.38 -8.33 -17.99
CA THR A 46 -1.31 -8.51 -16.86
C THR A 46 -2.61 -7.73 -17.07
N VAL A 47 -3.69 -8.26 -16.51
CA VAL A 47 -5.01 -7.62 -16.47
C VAL A 47 -5.55 -7.71 -15.06
N THR A 48 -6.20 -6.65 -14.60
CA THR A 48 -6.77 -6.59 -13.27
C THR A 48 -8.14 -7.24 -13.21
N TYR A 49 -8.33 -8.06 -12.17
CA TYR A 49 -9.57 -8.76 -11.83
C TYR A 49 -9.98 -8.46 -10.39
N THR A 50 -11.25 -8.75 -10.09
CA THR A 50 -11.75 -8.85 -8.71
C THR A 50 -12.40 -10.20 -8.50
N ALA A 51 -12.45 -10.69 -7.25
CA ALA A 51 -13.13 -11.90 -6.83
C ALA A 51 -13.66 -11.76 -5.41
N ASN A 52 -14.62 -12.59 -5.02
CA ASN A 52 -14.94 -12.81 -3.63
C ASN A 52 -13.79 -13.59 -2.95
N PRO A 53 -13.62 -13.50 -1.62
CA PRO A 53 -12.55 -14.21 -0.91
C PRO A 53 -12.65 -15.75 -1.00
N ASP A 54 -13.81 -16.29 -1.31
CA ASP A 54 -14.05 -17.72 -1.56
C ASP A 54 -13.70 -18.17 -3.00
N GLY A 55 -13.22 -17.24 -3.83
CA GLY A 55 -12.86 -17.50 -5.22
C GLY A 55 -14.02 -17.46 -6.19
N THR A 56 -15.22 -17.12 -5.76
CA THR A 56 -16.39 -16.93 -6.64
C THR A 56 -16.38 -15.54 -7.28
N HIS A 57 -17.23 -15.34 -8.31
CA HIS A 57 -17.47 -14.05 -8.96
C HIS A 57 -16.21 -13.35 -9.46
N ILE A 58 -15.29 -14.13 -10.06
CA ILE A 58 -14.10 -13.57 -10.71
C ILE A 58 -14.55 -12.71 -11.89
N ARG A 59 -14.24 -11.41 -11.84
CA ARG A 59 -14.61 -10.44 -12.87
C ARG A 59 -13.42 -9.61 -13.28
N ARG A 60 -13.24 -9.41 -14.60
CA ARG A 60 -12.28 -8.46 -15.14
C ARG A 60 -12.69 -7.04 -14.78
N LEU A 61 -11.71 -6.26 -14.24
CA LEU A 61 -11.97 -4.90 -13.78
C LEU A 61 -11.65 -3.84 -14.84
N PHE A 62 -10.58 -4.03 -15.60
CA PHE A 62 -10.10 -3.07 -16.60
C PHE A 62 -9.85 -3.76 -17.95
N PRO A 63 -10.20 -3.13 -19.10
CA PRO A 63 -10.14 -3.80 -20.40
C PRO A 63 -8.74 -3.96 -20.99
N GLY A 64 -7.77 -3.10 -20.57
CA GLY A 64 -6.41 -3.07 -21.10
C GLY A 64 -5.39 -3.75 -20.19
N PHE A 65 -4.11 -3.62 -20.57
CA PHE A 65 -2.99 -3.94 -19.71
C PHE A 65 -3.10 -3.16 -18.39
N SER A 66 -3.05 -3.86 -17.28
CA SER A 66 -3.14 -3.25 -15.95
C SER A 66 -2.63 -4.19 -14.87
N GLY A 67 -2.12 -3.62 -13.77
CA GLY A 67 -1.62 -4.39 -12.64
C GLY A 67 -1.54 -3.57 -11.35
N GLY A 68 -1.12 -4.23 -10.26
CA GLY A 68 -0.92 -3.60 -8.97
C GLY A 68 -2.17 -2.91 -8.42
N PRO A 69 -3.35 -3.57 -8.38
CA PRO A 69 -4.58 -2.94 -7.92
C PRO A 69 -4.48 -2.52 -6.47
N ARG A 70 -5.17 -1.40 -6.13
CA ARG A 70 -5.32 -0.89 -4.77
C ARG A 70 -6.73 -0.37 -4.56
N TRP A 71 -7.44 -0.91 -3.60
CA TRP A 71 -8.75 -0.42 -3.19
C TRP A 71 -8.66 0.94 -2.50
N SER A 72 -9.60 1.82 -2.78
CA SER A 72 -9.84 3.00 -1.94
C SER A 72 -10.32 2.58 -0.55
N PRO A 73 -10.08 3.38 0.51
CA PRO A 73 -10.45 3.04 1.88
C PRO A 73 -11.95 2.82 2.12
N ASP A 74 -12.79 3.35 1.25
CA ASP A 74 -14.25 3.17 1.26
C ASP A 74 -14.73 2.05 0.32
N GLY A 75 -13.81 1.45 -0.47
CA GLY A 75 -14.11 0.41 -1.44
C GLY A 75 -14.80 0.88 -2.71
N SER A 76 -15.03 2.18 -2.90
CA SER A 76 -15.76 2.69 -4.07
C SER A 76 -14.93 2.74 -5.35
N GLN A 77 -13.61 2.64 -5.27
CA GLN A 77 -12.69 2.76 -6.39
C GLN A 77 -11.49 1.82 -6.25
N VAL A 78 -10.86 1.50 -7.39
CA VAL A 78 -9.58 0.80 -7.44
C VAL A 78 -8.61 1.61 -8.27
N SER A 79 -7.42 1.89 -7.73
CA SER A 79 -6.31 2.38 -8.55
C SER A 79 -5.57 1.20 -9.17
N VAL A 80 -5.13 1.35 -10.41
CA VAL A 80 -4.31 0.37 -11.12
C VAL A 80 -3.20 1.09 -11.89
N PHE A 81 -2.06 0.45 -12.03
CA PHE A 81 -1.11 0.80 -13.06
C PHE A 81 -1.66 0.30 -14.41
N ALA A 82 -1.75 1.17 -15.41
CA ALA A 82 -2.25 0.80 -16.72
C ALA A 82 -1.62 1.70 -17.81
N ALA A 83 -1.51 1.16 -19.03
CA ALA A 83 -1.18 1.99 -20.19
C ALA A 83 -2.27 3.03 -20.45
N CYS A 84 -1.90 4.18 -20.98
CA CYS A 84 -2.85 5.20 -21.38
C CYS A 84 -3.71 4.74 -22.57
N THR A 85 -5.00 5.03 -22.53
CA THR A 85 -5.93 4.64 -23.62
C THR A 85 -5.95 5.61 -24.78
N ASP A 86 -5.31 6.77 -24.67
CA ASP A 86 -5.18 7.79 -25.72
C ASP A 86 -3.95 7.59 -26.62
N GLY A 87 -3.24 6.47 -26.48
CA GLY A 87 -2.05 6.12 -27.28
C GLY A 87 -0.74 6.71 -26.76
N GLU A 88 -0.75 7.40 -25.63
CA GLU A 88 0.47 7.82 -24.92
C GLU A 88 1.00 6.67 -24.05
N GLU A 89 2.32 6.55 -23.96
CA GLU A 89 2.93 5.35 -23.35
C GLU A 89 2.74 5.28 -21.83
N ASN A 90 2.61 6.40 -21.13
CA ASN A 90 2.66 6.41 -19.66
C ASN A 90 1.58 7.27 -19.01
N CYS A 91 0.68 6.65 -18.25
CA CYS A 91 -0.22 7.32 -17.31
C CYS A 91 0.33 7.24 -15.88
N ALA A 92 0.17 8.32 -15.13
CA ALA A 92 0.52 8.35 -13.72
C ALA A 92 -0.38 7.42 -12.90
N ALA A 93 -1.68 7.44 -13.15
CA ALA A 93 -2.66 6.61 -12.46
C ALA A 93 -3.89 6.35 -13.31
N THR A 94 -4.50 5.19 -13.12
CA THR A 94 -5.84 4.85 -13.62
C THR A 94 -6.71 4.51 -12.43
N ILE A 95 -7.84 5.17 -12.29
CA ILE A 95 -8.83 4.95 -11.22
C ILE A 95 -10.07 4.35 -11.85
N VAL A 96 -10.48 3.19 -11.36
CA VAL A 96 -11.58 2.39 -11.91
C VAL A 96 -12.71 2.28 -10.90
N ASP A 97 -13.95 2.43 -11.36
CA ASP A 97 -15.16 2.07 -10.63
C ASP A 97 -15.34 0.55 -10.71
N PRO A 98 -15.36 -0.18 -9.59
CA PRO A 98 -15.38 -1.64 -9.59
C PRO A 98 -16.70 -2.27 -10.06
N ASP A 99 -17.80 -1.55 -10.05
CA ASP A 99 -19.12 -2.05 -10.43
C ASP A 99 -19.40 -1.85 -11.93
N THR A 100 -19.07 -0.67 -12.44
CA THR A 100 -19.36 -0.29 -13.82
C THR A 100 -18.18 -0.54 -14.76
N GLY A 101 -16.96 -0.57 -14.26
CA GLY A 101 -15.72 -0.59 -15.06
C GLY A 101 -15.40 0.77 -15.69
N ALA A 102 -16.16 1.82 -15.36
CA ALA A 102 -15.83 3.18 -15.77
C ALA A 102 -14.51 3.62 -15.15
N PHE A 103 -13.70 4.32 -15.91
CA PHE A 103 -12.37 4.70 -15.43
C PHE A 103 -12.01 6.12 -15.84
N ARG A 104 -11.04 6.68 -15.14
CA ARG A 104 -10.34 7.93 -15.48
C ARG A 104 -8.84 7.74 -15.35
N GLN A 105 -8.09 8.38 -16.24
CA GLN A 105 -6.63 8.30 -16.29
C GLN A 105 -6.02 9.69 -16.07
N PHE A 106 -4.91 9.71 -15.36
CA PHE A 106 -4.14 10.93 -15.12
C PHE A 106 -2.76 10.81 -15.76
N LYS A 107 -2.36 11.85 -16.49
CA LYS A 107 -0.99 11.98 -17.01
C LYS A 107 -0.04 12.40 -15.88
N PHE A 108 1.25 12.23 -16.11
CA PHE A 108 2.25 12.76 -15.21
C PHE A 108 2.05 14.28 -15.07
N PRO A 109 1.89 14.78 -13.83
CA PRO A 109 1.67 16.22 -13.60
C PRO A 109 2.90 17.08 -13.91
N ASP A 110 4.07 16.48 -14.04
CA ASP A 110 5.35 17.10 -14.37
C ASP A 110 6.08 16.22 -15.41
N PRO A 111 6.28 16.70 -16.66
CA PRO A 111 6.88 15.91 -17.72
C PRO A 111 8.38 15.57 -17.49
N THR A 112 9.03 16.24 -16.56
CA THR A 112 10.44 15.97 -16.19
C THR A 112 10.58 14.99 -15.03
N LEU A 113 9.44 14.46 -14.54
CA LEU A 113 9.35 13.52 -13.44
C LEU A 113 8.31 12.44 -13.76
N GLU A 114 8.77 11.23 -13.99
CA GLU A 114 7.87 10.08 -14.07
C GLU A 114 7.34 9.75 -12.68
N THR A 115 6.02 9.64 -12.55
CA THR A 115 5.34 9.40 -11.27
C THR A 115 4.29 8.29 -11.39
N PRO A 116 4.68 7.03 -11.66
CA PRO A 116 3.73 5.92 -11.63
C PRO A 116 3.14 5.75 -10.23
N CYS A 117 1.81 5.74 -10.14
CA CYS A 117 1.07 5.71 -8.88
C CYS A 117 0.45 4.33 -8.65
N GLY A 118 1.23 3.45 -8.03
CA GLY A 118 0.83 2.10 -7.64
C GLY A 118 0.84 1.86 -6.13
N GLY A 119 1.06 2.92 -5.33
CA GLY A 119 1.08 2.83 -3.87
C GLY A 119 -0.30 2.97 -3.23
N GLY A 120 -0.32 2.92 -1.89
CA GLY A 120 -1.53 3.00 -1.08
C GLY A 120 -2.26 4.34 -1.20
N TRP A 121 -3.55 4.30 -0.87
CA TRP A 121 -4.41 5.47 -0.75
C TRP A 121 -4.25 6.13 0.63
N SER A 122 -4.37 7.45 0.69
CA SER A 122 -4.55 8.11 1.99
C SER A 122 -5.87 7.66 2.64
N PRO A 123 -5.94 7.54 3.99
CA PRO A 123 -7.15 7.02 4.68
C PRO A 123 -8.42 7.83 4.44
N ASP A 124 -8.29 9.09 4.03
CA ASP A 124 -9.40 9.95 3.62
C ASP A 124 -9.80 9.77 2.14
N GLY A 125 -9.12 8.87 1.39
CA GLY A 125 -9.39 8.60 -0.02
C GLY A 125 -9.01 9.73 -0.98
N THR A 126 -8.38 10.82 -0.50
CA THR A 126 -8.15 12.01 -1.34
C THR A 126 -6.86 11.98 -2.14
N ARG A 127 -5.90 11.13 -1.76
CA ARG A 127 -4.57 11.05 -2.37
C ARG A 127 -4.11 9.61 -2.57
N ILE A 128 -3.23 9.40 -3.55
CA ILE A 128 -2.51 8.13 -3.78
C ILE A 128 -1.00 8.37 -3.81
N LEU A 129 -0.25 7.34 -3.43
CA LEU A 129 1.21 7.35 -3.46
C LEU A 129 1.72 6.98 -4.84
N CYS A 130 2.77 7.69 -5.24
CA CYS A 130 3.47 7.50 -6.50
C CYS A 130 4.97 7.34 -6.25
N GLU A 131 5.61 6.50 -6.99
CA GLU A 131 7.05 6.51 -7.14
C GLU A 131 7.45 7.69 -8.03
N GLY A 132 8.59 8.34 -7.76
CA GLY A 132 9.06 9.46 -8.56
C GLY A 132 10.46 9.24 -9.07
N PHE A 133 10.62 9.30 -10.40
CA PHE A 133 11.91 9.23 -11.09
C PHE A 133 12.16 10.54 -11.83
N GLY A 134 13.24 11.23 -11.46
CA GLY A 134 13.72 12.38 -12.23
C GLY A 134 14.32 11.91 -13.55
N VAL A 135 13.68 12.23 -14.68
CA VAL A 135 14.09 11.77 -16.02
C VAL A 135 15.54 12.14 -16.35
N THR A 136 15.96 13.34 -15.97
CA THR A 136 17.34 13.86 -16.18
C THR A 136 18.03 14.25 -14.89
N ASP A 137 17.31 14.27 -13.77
CA ASP A 137 17.80 14.73 -12.47
C ASP A 137 17.44 13.74 -11.36
N PRO A 138 18.33 12.79 -11.04
CA PRO A 138 18.11 11.82 -9.96
C PRO A 138 17.91 12.44 -8.58
N SER A 139 18.28 13.72 -8.38
CA SER A 139 18.00 14.41 -7.11
C SER A 139 16.51 14.50 -6.80
N ARG A 140 15.66 14.28 -7.80
CA ARG A 140 14.20 14.25 -7.71
C ARG A 140 13.61 12.90 -7.33
N ASN A 141 14.40 11.82 -7.32
CA ASN A 141 13.92 10.49 -6.95
C ASN A 141 13.36 10.46 -5.53
N GLY A 142 12.23 9.75 -5.36
CA GLY A 142 11.58 9.59 -4.06
C GLY A 142 10.09 9.28 -4.19
N ILE A 143 9.39 9.26 -3.07
CA ILE A 143 7.94 9.08 -3.03
C ILE A 143 7.23 10.43 -3.16
N TYR A 144 6.23 10.43 -3.99
CA TYR A 144 5.30 11.55 -4.20
C TYR A 144 3.86 11.12 -3.92
N THR A 145 2.97 12.08 -3.95
CA THR A 145 1.54 11.85 -3.84
C THR A 145 0.79 12.86 -4.72
N ILE A 146 -0.31 12.42 -5.34
CA ILE A 146 -1.21 13.26 -6.13
C ILE A 146 -2.63 13.19 -5.58
N ARG A 147 -3.47 14.18 -5.93
CA ARG A 147 -4.90 14.14 -5.61
C ARG A 147 -5.63 13.20 -6.56
N VAL A 148 -6.53 12.38 -6.02
CA VAL A 148 -7.33 11.44 -6.78
C VAL A 148 -8.42 12.14 -7.60
N ALA A 149 -8.88 13.32 -7.16
CA ALA A 149 -9.95 14.05 -7.84
C ALA A 149 -9.55 14.53 -9.25
N ASP A 150 -8.29 14.92 -9.46
CA ASP A 150 -7.84 15.60 -10.68
C ASP A 150 -6.41 15.22 -11.13
N GLY A 151 -5.74 14.31 -10.45
CA GLY A 151 -4.35 13.93 -10.74
C GLY A 151 -3.30 15.01 -10.45
N ARG A 152 -3.71 16.14 -9.84
CA ARG A 152 -2.84 17.30 -9.58
C ARG A 152 -2.33 17.33 -8.14
N GLY A 153 -1.70 18.45 -7.77
CA GLY A 153 -1.21 18.68 -6.41
C GLY A 153 -0.08 17.71 -6.02
N LEU A 154 0.84 17.51 -6.96
CA LEU A 154 2.05 16.71 -6.74
C LEU A 154 2.80 17.21 -5.51
N ARG A 155 3.08 16.30 -4.57
CA ARG A 155 3.80 16.63 -3.33
C ARG A 155 4.80 15.53 -3.04
N ARG A 156 6.07 15.90 -2.88
CA ARG A 156 7.16 14.98 -2.51
C ARG A 156 7.09 14.66 -1.01
N ILE A 157 7.28 13.39 -0.65
CA ILE A 157 7.36 12.92 0.74
C ILE A 157 8.77 12.48 1.10
N THR A 158 9.45 11.72 0.22
CA THR A 158 10.83 11.28 0.48
C THR A 158 11.81 11.81 -0.55
N SER A 159 13.09 11.67 -0.26
CA SER A 159 14.19 11.98 -1.18
C SER A 159 15.22 10.86 -1.10
N ASN A 160 15.57 10.29 -2.27
CA ASN A 160 16.58 9.26 -2.40
C ASN A 160 17.38 9.44 -3.72
N PRO A 161 18.19 10.48 -3.85
CA PRO A 161 18.86 10.83 -5.11
C PRO A 161 19.86 9.76 -5.59
N GLY A 162 20.29 8.86 -4.72
CA GLY A 162 21.21 7.76 -5.07
C GLY A 162 20.53 6.42 -5.31
N GLY A 163 19.19 6.36 -5.33
CA GLY A 163 18.44 5.10 -5.47
C GLY A 163 16.95 5.33 -5.68
N GLU A 164 16.15 4.37 -5.26
CA GLU A 164 14.70 4.35 -5.46
C GLU A 164 13.98 4.17 -4.13
N ASP A 165 12.82 4.80 -4.00
CA ASP A 165 11.87 4.60 -2.90
C ASP A 165 10.55 4.11 -3.48
N ILE A 166 10.21 2.84 -3.27
CA ILE A 166 8.99 2.21 -3.76
C ILE A 166 7.90 2.36 -2.72
N PRO A 167 6.79 3.06 -3.03
CA PRO A 167 5.73 3.31 -2.08
C PRO A 167 4.99 2.02 -1.69
N GLY A 168 4.79 1.81 -0.40
CA GLY A 168 3.92 0.79 0.17
C GLY A 168 2.54 1.37 0.47
N ASP A 169 2.37 1.85 1.70
CA ASP A 169 1.07 2.21 2.21
C ASP A 169 1.11 3.37 3.22
N TYR A 170 -0.03 4.05 3.40
CA TYR A 170 -0.25 4.96 4.51
C TYR A 170 -0.59 4.20 5.79
N SER A 171 -0.15 4.70 6.93
CA SER A 171 -0.72 4.26 8.21
C SER A 171 -2.20 4.63 8.30
N PRO A 172 -3.03 3.86 9.05
CA PRO A 172 -4.48 4.13 9.15
C PRO A 172 -4.84 5.50 9.70
N ASP A 173 -3.95 6.14 10.46
CA ASP A 173 -4.09 7.51 10.96
C ASP A 173 -3.66 8.58 9.94
N GLY A 174 -3.16 8.17 8.76
CA GLY A 174 -2.69 9.04 7.68
C GLY A 174 -1.40 9.80 7.97
N LYS A 175 -0.73 9.54 9.08
CA LYS A 175 0.42 10.35 9.53
C LYS A 175 1.76 9.80 9.06
N ARG A 176 1.84 8.53 8.69
CA ARG A 176 3.10 7.85 8.32
C ARG A 176 2.94 7.08 7.01
N LEU A 177 4.06 6.80 6.37
CA LEU A 177 4.18 5.89 5.23
C LEU A 177 5.12 4.76 5.58
N VAL A 178 4.84 3.56 5.04
CA VAL A 178 5.80 2.48 4.91
C VAL A 178 6.22 2.35 3.45
N PHE A 179 7.48 2.05 3.18
CA PHE A 179 8.02 1.94 1.84
C PHE A 179 9.31 1.13 1.79
N ASN A 180 9.64 0.58 0.63
CA ASN A 180 10.95 0.03 0.35
C ASN A 180 11.90 1.13 -0.10
N ARG A 181 13.09 1.16 0.49
CA ARG A 181 14.23 1.96 0.00
C ARG A 181 15.29 1.06 -0.58
N ILE A 182 15.73 1.40 -1.79
CA ILE A 182 16.81 0.73 -2.49
C ILE A 182 18.08 1.58 -2.36
N ASN A 183 19.14 0.95 -1.89
CA ASN A 183 20.46 1.55 -1.85
C ASN A 183 21.38 0.84 -2.87
N PRO A 184 21.61 1.40 -4.06
CA PRO A 184 22.41 0.77 -5.10
C PRO A 184 23.90 0.63 -4.76
N SER A 185 24.39 1.33 -3.72
CA SER A 185 25.75 1.14 -3.20
C SER A 185 25.93 -0.17 -2.44
N ARG A 186 24.86 -0.92 -2.20
CA ARG A 186 24.89 -2.24 -1.54
C ARG A 186 24.79 -3.35 -2.58
N PRO A 187 25.28 -4.57 -2.28
CA PRO A 187 25.08 -5.73 -3.17
C PRO A 187 23.60 -5.96 -3.45
N ALA A 188 23.22 -6.32 -4.68
CA ALA A 188 21.83 -6.48 -5.13
C ALA A 188 20.98 -7.38 -4.23
N LYS A 189 21.58 -8.43 -3.61
CA LYS A 189 20.87 -9.30 -2.66
C LYS A 189 20.65 -8.69 -1.26
N ALA A 190 21.17 -7.48 -1.01
CA ALA A 190 21.15 -6.82 0.28
C ALA A 190 20.94 -5.31 0.17
N ASN A 191 20.29 -4.84 -0.89
CA ASN A 191 20.11 -3.42 -1.20
C ASN A 191 18.72 -2.86 -0.87
N VAL A 192 17.76 -3.70 -0.47
CA VAL A 192 16.39 -3.30 -0.13
C VAL A 192 16.15 -3.41 1.36
N ALA A 193 15.49 -2.42 1.95
CA ALA A 193 14.97 -2.47 3.32
C ALA A 193 13.68 -1.66 3.44
N LEU A 194 12.81 -2.05 4.37
CA LEU A 194 11.62 -1.27 4.72
C LEU A 194 11.99 -0.09 5.61
N PHE A 195 11.36 1.03 5.31
CA PHE A 195 11.44 2.27 6.06
C PHE A 195 10.04 2.78 6.40
N VAL A 196 9.98 3.57 7.47
CA VAL A 196 8.81 4.38 7.85
C VAL A 196 9.24 5.83 7.87
N VAL A 197 8.35 6.72 7.43
CA VAL A 197 8.53 8.18 7.47
C VAL A 197 7.21 8.86 7.79
N ASN A 198 7.23 9.99 8.47
CA ASN A 198 6.06 10.85 8.63
C ASN A 198 5.73 11.57 7.32
N VAL A 199 4.44 11.82 7.04
CA VAL A 199 4.01 12.56 5.83
C VAL A 199 4.50 14.01 5.81
N ASP A 200 4.92 14.56 6.95
CA ASP A 200 5.61 15.85 7.07
C ASP A 200 7.13 15.76 6.78
N ARG A 201 7.63 14.59 6.37
CA ARG A 201 9.02 14.26 6.02
C ARG A 201 9.97 14.07 7.20
N THR A 202 9.48 14.10 8.43
CA THR A 202 10.26 13.84 9.65
C THR A 202 10.27 12.36 9.98
N GLY A 203 11.10 11.94 10.93
CA GLY A 203 11.06 10.59 11.49
C GLY A 203 11.43 9.46 10.55
N LEU A 204 12.18 9.72 9.47
CA LEU A 204 12.67 8.67 8.56
C LEU A 204 13.47 7.63 9.33
N ARG A 205 13.01 6.38 9.30
CA ARG A 205 13.64 5.27 10.02
C ARG A 205 13.55 3.96 9.24
N ARG A 206 14.66 3.22 9.21
CA ARG A 206 14.68 1.84 8.72
C ARG A 206 14.10 0.90 9.79
N ILE A 207 13.20 -0.02 9.40
CA ILE A 207 12.52 -0.94 10.29
C ILE A 207 12.84 -2.42 10.04
N THR A 208 13.56 -2.75 8.94
CA THR A 208 14.02 -4.12 8.68
C THR A 208 15.52 -4.18 8.41
N PRO A 209 16.16 -5.37 8.57
CA PRO A 209 17.48 -5.61 8.01
C PRO A 209 17.48 -5.42 6.48
N TRP A 210 18.61 -4.97 5.94
CA TRP A 210 18.84 -4.92 4.50
C TRP A 210 18.81 -6.33 3.89
N GLY A 211 18.19 -6.47 2.73
CA GLY A 211 18.08 -7.72 1.97
C GLY A 211 17.07 -8.71 2.54
N LEU A 212 16.22 -8.31 3.48
CA LEU A 212 15.11 -9.13 3.96
C LEU A 212 13.86 -8.97 3.08
N PRO A 213 13.34 -7.74 2.81
CA PRO A 213 12.16 -7.56 1.95
C PRO A 213 12.44 -7.94 0.50
N PHE A 214 11.39 -8.33 -0.22
CA PHE A 214 11.42 -8.32 -1.68
C PHE A 214 11.33 -6.89 -2.20
N PHE A 215 11.91 -6.64 -3.35
CA PHE A 215 11.88 -5.37 -4.04
C PHE A 215 10.45 -4.84 -4.24
N GLU A 216 9.53 -5.71 -4.64
CA GLU A 216 8.15 -5.36 -5.01
C GLU A 216 7.18 -5.31 -3.82
N ASP A 217 7.59 -5.79 -2.62
CA ASP A 217 6.73 -5.91 -1.45
C ASP A 217 7.01 -4.79 -0.45
N ALA A 218 6.55 -3.58 -0.74
CA ALA A 218 6.87 -2.37 0.01
C ALA A 218 6.13 -2.19 1.36
N GLY A 219 5.51 -3.24 1.87
CA GLY A 219 4.86 -3.29 3.19
C GLY A 219 3.43 -2.76 3.22
N ARG A 220 2.61 -3.33 4.12
CA ARG A 220 1.19 -3.01 4.36
C ARG A 220 0.94 -2.81 5.83
N TRP A 221 0.32 -1.71 6.17
CA TRP A 221 -0.11 -1.46 7.55
C TRP A 221 -1.31 -2.32 7.91
N SER A 222 -1.28 -2.93 9.10
CA SER A 222 -2.50 -3.50 9.67
C SER A 222 -3.56 -2.41 9.91
N PRO A 223 -4.86 -2.73 9.82
CA PRO A 223 -5.93 -1.74 10.01
C PRO A 223 -5.90 -1.03 11.36
N ASP A 224 -5.33 -1.65 12.39
CA ASP A 224 -5.14 -1.05 13.72
C ASP A 224 -3.86 -0.20 13.84
N GLY A 225 -3.01 -0.18 12.80
CA GLY A 225 -1.78 0.60 12.75
C GLY A 225 -0.64 0.11 13.63
N THR A 226 -0.74 -1.10 14.19
CA THR A 226 0.27 -1.64 15.12
C THR A 226 1.35 -2.45 14.44
N THR A 227 1.07 -2.99 13.24
CA THR A 227 1.94 -3.97 12.57
C THR A 227 2.05 -3.66 11.07
N ILE A 228 3.18 -3.98 10.48
CA ILE A 228 3.46 -3.91 9.05
C ILE A 228 3.73 -5.32 8.54
N LEU A 229 2.96 -5.76 7.53
CA LEU A 229 3.07 -7.03 6.83
C LEU A 229 3.85 -6.85 5.54
N PHE A 230 4.76 -7.78 5.20
CA PHE A 230 5.53 -7.72 3.97
C PHE A 230 6.05 -9.10 3.54
N GLY A 231 6.38 -9.23 2.26
CA GLY A 231 7.06 -10.40 1.71
C GLY A 231 8.58 -10.26 1.77
N GLY A 232 9.28 -11.34 2.06
CA GLY A 232 10.73 -11.37 2.12
C GLY A 232 11.28 -12.79 2.12
N LYS A 233 12.40 -13.02 1.45
CA LYS A 233 13.10 -14.33 1.41
C LYS A 233 12.18 -15.54 1.20
N GLY A 234 11.16 -15.40 0.36
CA GLY A 234 10.22 -16.47 0.03
C GLY A 234 9.14 -16.73 1.09
N SER A 235 8.96 -15.86 2.06
CA SER A 235 8.01 -15.98 3.16
C SER A 235 7.34 -14.65 3.48
N LEU A 236 6.31 -14.67 4.31
CA LEU A 236 5.66 -13.48 4.84
C LEU A 236 6.23 -13.15 6.22
N TYR A 237 6.33 -11.87 6.51
CA TYR A 237 6.85 -11.34 7.76
C TYR A 237 5.97 -10.21 8.27
N VAL A 238 6.03 -10.02 9.57
CA VAL A 238 5.48 -8.85 10.26
C VAL A 238 6.55 -8.13 11.05
N VAL A 239 6.39 -6.82 11.23
CA VAL A 239 7.27 -5.98 12.04
C VAL A 239 6.47 -4.81 12.61
N HIS A 240 6.79 -4.35 13.82
CA HIS A 240 6.21 -3.12 14.35
C HIS A 240 6.80 -1.88 13.66
N PRO A 241 6.07 -0.75 13.61
CA PRO A 241 6.55 0.47 12.97
C PRO A 241 7.83 1.04 13.59
N ASP A 242 8.20 0.61 14.78
CA ASP A 242 9.44 0.97 15.44
C ASP A 242 10.61 0.02 15.11
N GLY A 243 10.38 -1.01 14.29
CA GLY A 243 11.36 -2.01 13.92
C GLY A 243 11.49 -3.17 14.90
N SER A 244 10.76 -3.15 16.01
CA SER A 244 10.67 -4.27 16.94
C SER A 244 9.71 -5.35 16.45
N GLY A 245 9.67 -6.51 17.09
CA GLY A 245 8.69 -7.56 16.80
C GLY A 245 8.82 -8.19 15.42
N LEU A 246 9.98 -8.09 14.74
CA LEU A 246 10.19 -8.74 13.45
C LEU A 246 10.02 -10.25 13.59
N ALA A 247 9.02 -10.79 12.92
CA ALA A 247 8.69 -12.21 12.97
C ALA A 247 8.25 -12.74 11.59
N LYS A 248 8.55 -14.01 11.34
CA LYS A 248 8.07 -14.74 10.17
C LYS A 248 6.69 -15.33 10.46
N ILE A 249 5.74 -15.20 9.52
CA ILE A 249 4.42 -15.86 9.61
C ILE A 249 4.58 -17.34 9.22
N PRO A 250 4.23 -18.28 10.09
CA PRO A 250 4.29 -19.71 9.80
C PRO A 250 3.06 -20.15 8.99
N LEU A 251 3.13 -20.07 7.65
CA LEU A 251 2.01 -20.52 6.81
C LEU A 251 1.75 -22.01 6.96
N ALA A 252 0.53 -22.37 7.35
CA ALA A 252 0.07 -23.75 7.56
C ALA A 252 -0.20 -24.47 6.21
N THR A 253 0.79 -24.45 5.31
CA THR A 253 0.74 -25.15 4.02
C THR A 253 2.09 -25.76 3.68
N ARG A 254 2.09 -26.83 2.87
CA ARG A 254 3.30 -27.55 2.47
C ARG A 254 3.57 -27.35 0.98
N GLY A 255 4.82 -27.53 0.57
CA GLY A 255 5.21 -27.61 -0.84
C GLY A 255 5.20 -26.28 -1.59
N PHE A 256 5.09 -25.13 -0.90
CA PHE A 256 5.30 -23.83 -1.53
C PHE A 256 6.80 -23.46 -1.58
N ARG A 257 7.17 -22.67 -2.55
CA ARG A 257 8.53 -22.12 -2.72
C ARG A 257 8.64 -20.67 -2.32
N ARG A 258 7.57 -19.89 -2.55
CA ARG A 258 7.57 -18.46 -2.32
C ARG A 258 6.16 -18.00 -1.98
N ALA A 259 6.04 -17.20 -0.92
CA ALA A 259 4.90 -16.35 -0.63
C ALA A 259 5.31 -14.89 -0.82
N PHE A 260 4.43 -14.06 -1.39
CA PHE A 260 4.76 -12.70 -1.80
C PHE A 260 3.50 -11.82 -1.90
N GLY A 261 3.69 -10.50 -2.00
CA GLY A 261 2.65 -9.51 -2.22
C GLY A 261 1.51 -9.57 -1.21
N PRO A 262 1.78 -9.64 0.10
CA PRO A 262 0.70 -9.79 1.06
C PRO A 262 -0.05 -8.49 1.30
N ASP A 263 -1.34 -8.65 1.69
CA ASP A 263 -2.16 -7.57 2.20
C ASP A 263 -3.05 -8.04 3.34
N TRP A 264 -3.57 -7.12 4.16
CA TRP A 264 -4.49 -7.40 5.24
C TRP A 264 -5.94 -7.43 4.74
N SER A 265 -6.76 -8.28 5.37
CA SER A 265 -8.21 -8.07 5.28
C SER A 265 -8.60 -6.77 5.99
N PRO A 266 -9.68 -6.09 5.54
CA PRO A 266 -10.16 -4.85 6.17
C PRO A 266 -10.41 -4.91 7.67
N ASP A 267 -10.76 -6.08 8.21
CA ASP A 267 -10.93 -6.32 9.64
C ASP A 267 -9.63 -6.71 10.38
N GLY A 268 -8.52 -6.88 9.67
CA GLY A 268 -7.22 -7.26 10.20
C GLY A 268 -7.08 -8.70 10.70
N ARG A 269 -8.12 -9.54 10.55
CA ARG A 269 -8.11 -10.93 11.07
C ARG A 269 -7.50 -11.93 10.11
N LYS A 270 -7.48 -11.60 8.83
CA LYS A 270 -6.94 -12.44 7.76
C LYS A 270 -5.91 -11.67 6.92
N ILE A 271 -5.16 -12.43 6.14
CA ILE A 271 -4.23 -11.92 5.13
C ILE A 271 -4.56 -12.55 3.78
N VAL A 272 -4.30 -11.82 2.70
CA VAL A 272 -4.29 -12.28 1.33
C VAL A 272 -2.86 -12.20 0.80
N PHE A 273 -2.43 -13.14 -0.06
CA PHE A 273 -1.08 -13.17 -0.59
C PHE A 273 -0.99 -14.03 -1.85
N GLY A 274 0.04 -13.80 -2.64
CA GLY A 274 0.46 -14.67 -3.72
C GLY A 274 1.26 -15.86 -3.19
N LEU A 275 1.01 -17.05 -3.73
CA LEU A 275 1.74 -18.24 -3.39
C LEU A 275 2.22 -18.97 -4.65
N PHE A 276 3.54 -19.14 -4.76
CA PHE A 276 4.16 -19.94 -5.79
C PHE A 276 4.35 -21.37 -5.30
N THR A 277 3.65 -22.31 -5.95
CA THR A 277 3.72 -23.72 -5.64
C THR A 277 4.38 -24.49 -6.79
N ARG A 278 5.17 -25.50 -6.45
CA ARG A 278 5.74 -26.45 -7.41
C ARG A 278 5.66 -27.85 -6.84
N THR A 279 4.78 -28.65 -7.38
CA THR A 279 4.66 -30.07 -6.99
C THR A 279 5.59 -30.96 -7.81
N LYS A 280 5.82 -30.64 -9.09
CA LYS A 280 6.73 -31.32 -10.02
C LYS A 280 7.35 -30.30 -10.98
N PRO A 281 8.52 -30.55 -11.61
CA PRO A 281 9.03 -29.72 -12.71
C PRO A 281 7.98 -29.54 -13.82
N GLY A 282 7.75 -28.28 -14.24
CA GLY A 282 6.74 -27.93 -15.26
C GLY A 282 5.30 -27.85 -14.74
N THR A 283 5.09 -27.94 -13.41
CA THR A 283 3.77 -27.80 -12.77
C THR A 283 3.72 -26.59 -11.85
N GLU A 284 4.55 -25.59 -12.12
CA GLU A 284 4.56 -24.35 -11.39
C GLU A 284 3.20 -23.62 -11.52
N ARG A 285 2.67 -23.18 -10.39
CA ARG A 285 1.43 -22.42 -10.32
C ARG A 285 1.59 -21.25 -9.35
N GLU A 286 1.20 -20.10 -9.79
CA GLU A 286 1.02 -18.93 -8.93
C GLU A 286 -0.47 -18.67 -8.79
N GLY A 287 -0.91 -18.40 -7.56
CA GLY A 287 -2.30 -18.11 -7.28
C GLY A 287 -2.45 -17.27 -6.03
N ILE A 288 -3.64 -16.73 -5.87
CA ILE A 288 -4.00 -15.94 -4.69
C ILE A 288 -4.57 -16.88 -3.62
N TYR A 289 -4.12 -16.65 -2.40
CA TYR A 289 -4.52 -17.39 -1.20
C TYR A 289 -4.89 -16.43 -0.08
N THR A 290 -5.72 -16.88 0.84
CA THR A 290 -5.97 -16.24 2.13
C THR A 290 -5.52 -17.13 3.26
N ALA A 291 -5.26 -16.53 4.42
CA ALA A 291 -5.03 -17.24 5.69
C ALA A 291 -5.53 -16.38 6.85
N ASN A 292 -5.61 -16.96 8.05
CA ASN A 292 -5.68 -16.15 9.26
C ASN A 292 -4.40 -15.33 9.42
N ALA A 293 -4.44 -14.23 10.16
CA ALA A 293 -3.28 -13.35 10.39
C ALA A 293 -2.07 -14.07 11.01
N ASP A 294 -2.30 -15.17 11.73
CA ASP A 294 -1.25 -16.02 12.31
C ASP A 294 -0.67 -17.05 11.32
N GLY A 295 -1.17 -17.10 10.07
CA GLY A 295 -0.76 -18.04 9.03
C GLY A 295 -1.49 -19.38 9.03
N SER A 296 -2.43 -19.60 9.93
CA SER A 296 -3.31 -20.79 9.94
C SER A 296 -4.43 -20.66 8.88
N ASP A 297 -5.15 -21.75 8.62
CA ASP A 297 -6.31 -21.81 7.71
C ASP A 297 -6.02 -21.24 6.31
N VAL A 298 -4.97 -21.75 5.66
CA VAL A 298 -4.60 -21.31 4.29
C VAL A 298 -5.61 -21.85 3.28
N GLN A 299 -6.31 -20.94 2.60
CA GLN A 299 -7.33 -21.25 1.60
C GLN A 299 -6.95 -20.67 0.24
N ARG A 300 -7.23 -21.40 -0.83
CA ARG A 300 -6.98 -20.93 -2.18
C ARG A 300 -8.15 -20.13 -2.70
N VAL A 301 -7.88 -18.91 -3.19
CA VAL A 301 -8.88 -18.03 -3.82
C VAL A 301 -8.95 -18.24 -5.32
N THR A 302 -7.82 -18.30 -6.02
CA THR A 302 -7.82 -18.39 -7.48
C THR A 302 -7.24 -19.71 -7.99
N ASN A 303 -7.78 -20.23 -9.08
CA ASN A 303 -7.36 -21.43 -9.77
C ASN A 303 -7.22 -21.14 -11.28
N SER A 304 -6.27 -20.29 -11.66
CA SER A 304 -6.01 -19.95 -13.05
C SER A 304 -4.94 -20.88 -13.67
N PRO A 305 -4.99 -21.15 -14.97
CA PRO A 305 -3.90 -21.79 -15.71
C PRO A 305 -2.69 -20.87 -15.89
N THR A 306 -2.87 -19.56 -15.70
CA THR A 306 -1.85 -18.51 -15.70
C THR A 306 -1.44 -18.15 -14.27
N PHE A 307 -0.65 -17.11 -14.08
CA PHE A 307 -0.29 -16.63 -12.76
C PHE A 307 -1.24 -15.52 -12.29
N ASP A 308 -1.58 -15.54 -11.00
CA ASP A 308 -2.33 -14.48 -10.31
C ASP A 308 -1.46 -13.91 -9.20
N VAL A 309 -1.27 -12.57 -9.20
CA VAL A 309 -0.30 -11.87 -8.35
C VAL A 309 -0.86 -10.55 -7.79
N THR A 310 -0.11 -9.91 -6.92
CA THR A 310 -0.38 -8.57 -6.37
C THR A 310 -1.81 -8.38 -5.86
N PRO A 311 -2.29 -9.24 -4.93
CA PRO A 311 -3.62 -9.06 -4.38
C PRO A 311 -3.70 -7.85 -3.46
N ASP A 312 -4.91 -7.26 -3.38
CA ASP A 312 -5.29 -6.20 -2.47
C ASP A 312 -6.71 -6.45 -1.96
N TRP A 313 -6.90 -6.45 -0.65
CA TRP A 313 -8.19 -6.83 -0.05
C TRP A 313 -8.97 -5.60 0.42
N GLY A 314 -10.01 -5.23 -0.31
CA GLY A 314 -10.82 -4.05 -0.03
C GLY A 314 -12.12 -4.33 0.72
N PRO A 315 -12.77 -3.25 1.21
CA PRO A 315 -14.06 -3.33 1.88
C PRO A 315 -15.25 -3.32 0.90
N HIS A 316 -15.00 -3.32 -0.43
CA HIS A 316 -16.07 -3.32 -1.44
C HIS A 316 -17.00 -4.53 -1.25
N PRO A 317 -18.35 -4.37 -1.27
CA PRO A 317 -19.29 -5.44 -1.04
C PRO A 317 -19.04 -6.68 -1.89
N LEU A 318 -19.33 -7.86 -1.34
CA LEU A 318 -19.25 -9.12 -2.08
C LEU A 318 -20.20 -9.10 -3.26
N ALA A 319 -19.79 -9.69 -4.38
CA ALA A 319 -20.68 -9.91 -5.50
C ALA A 319 -21.65 -11.05 -5.17
N SER A 320 -22.92 -10.87 -5.50
CA SER A 320 -24.02 -11.83 -5.32
C SER A 320 -24.20 -12.73 -6.54
#